data_40a81fa43bb4924bec302f8f043b3014
#
_entry.id   40a81fa43bb4924bec302f8f043b3014
#
_cell.length_a   1.000
_cell.length_b   1.000
_cell.length_c   1.000
_cell.angle_alpha   90.00
_cell.angle_beta   90.00
_cell.angle_gamma   90.00
#
_symmetry.space_group_name_H-M   'P 1'
#
loop_
_entity.id
_entity.type
_entity.pdbx_description
1 polymer ?
#
loop_
_entity_poly.entity_id
_entity_poly.type
_entity_poly.pdbx_seq_one_letter_code
_entity_poly.pdbx_strand_id
1 'polypeptide(L)'
;TPEVLAALDAAGVHGTFFVVATGYNEKYLPLLTQAAAAGHQIALHSASHEYSDIYRSSAAYWKDIALLKQRIAPYVDAESIRYLRFPGGSTNTVSRRYGGKGLMPQLKTEVEQRGWQWVDWNVCAEDAVGGHPSADTIYRNVVRETGEQTHCVVLMHDSATTHTTAEALPDIIRWYADNGYTFLTCLLYTS
;
A
#
# COMPACT_ATOMS: atom_id res chain seq x y z
N THR A 1 -2.12 -10.35 7.72
CA THR A 1 -0.75 -9.76 7.86
C THR A 1 0.28 -10.79 8.34
N PRO A 2 0.06 -11.62 9.37
CA PRO A 2 1.08 -12.59 9.80
C PRO A 2 1.56 -13.52 8.68
N GLU A 3 0.66 -14.00 7.84
CA GLU A 3 0.98 -14.88 6.71
C GLU A 3 1.81 -14.17 5.63
N VAL A 4 1.49 -12.90 5.35
CA VAL A 4 2.26 -12.06 4.42
C VAL A 4 3.66 -11.83 4.95
N LEU A 5 3.81 -11.46 6.24
CA LEU A 5 5.12 -11.27 6.86
C LEU A 5 5.95 -12.55 6.83
N ALA A 6 5.33 -13.70 7.15
CA ALA A 6 6.01 -15.00 7.10
C ALA A 6 6.49 -15.36 5.67
N ALA A 7 5.70 -15.06 4.64
CA ALA A 7 6.08 -15.33 3.25
C ALA A 7 7.25 -14.43 2.80
N LEU A 8 7.24 -13.15 3.17
CA LEU A 8 8.32 -12.22 2.87
C LEU A 8 9.62 -12.60 3.59
N ASP A 9 9.53 -12.95 4.88
CA ASP A 9 10.66 -13.39 5.71
C ASP A 9 11.30 -14.68 5.15
N ALA A 10 10.46 -15.66 4.82
CA ALA A 10 10.94 -16.93 4.24
C ALA A 10 11.66 -16.73 2.90
N ALA A 11 11.32 -15.71 2.15
CA ALA A 11 11.97 -15.37 0.89
C ALA A 11 13.14 -14.39 1.05
N GLY A 12 13.38 -13.85 2.24
CA GLY A 12 14.41 -12.84 2.51
C GLY A 12 14.18 -11.52 1.77
N VAL A 13 12.93 -11.15 1.51
CA VAL A 13 12.57 -9.92 0.78
C VAL A 13 11.76 -8.97 1.65
N HIS A 14 11.87 -7.66 1.37
CA HIS A 14 11.15 -6.64 2.10
C HIS A 14 10.08 -5.98 1.24
N GLY A 15 8.96 -5.63 1.86
CA GLY A 15 7.86 -4.93 1.22
C GLY A 15 7.60 -3.57 1.85
N THR A 16 6.71 -2.79 1.21
CA THR A 16 6.19 -1.54 1.75
C THR A 16 4.72 -1.72 2.09
N PHE A 17 4.37 -1.47 3.35
CA PHE A 17 3.00 -1.57 3.85
C PHE A 17 2.37 -0.17 3.92
N PHE A 18 1.42 0.10 3.03
CA PHE A 18 0.60 1.31 3.06
C PHE A 18 -0.57 1.08 4.02
N VAL A 19 -0.46 1.64 5.23
CA VAL A 19 -1.30 1.26 6.36
C VAL A 19 -2.66 1.95 6.32
N VAL A 20 -3.70 1.16 6.56
CA VAL A 20 -5.05 1.63 6.91
C VAL A 20 -5.28 1.32 8.39
N ALA A 21 -5.81 2.29 9.16
CA ALA A 21 -6.02 2.13 10.60
C ALA A 21 -7.49 2.40 10.96
N THR A 22 -8.38 1.57 10.46
CA THR A 22 -9.82 1.60 10.82
C THR A 22 -10.07 0.90 12.15
N GLY A 23 -11.25 1.11 12.77
CA GLY A 23 -11.64 0.39 13.98
C GLY A 23 -11.71 -1.14 13.82
N TYR A 24 -11.85 -1.64 12.59
CA TYR A 24 -11.93 -3.08 12.31
C TYR A 24 -10.56 -3.78 12.39
N ASN A 25 -9.47 -3.07 12.07
CA ASN A 25 -8.12 -3.66 12.06
C ASN A 25 -7.23 -3.17 13.21
N GLU A 26 -7.75 -2.39 14.13
CA GLU A 26 -7.00 -1.81 15.25
C GLU A 26 -6.21 -2.86 16.05
N LYS A 27 -6.80 -4.03 16.28
CA LYS A 27 -6.15 -5.16 16.97
C LYS A 27 -4.91 -5.70 16.26
N TYR A 28 -4.72 -5.39 14.99
CA TYR A 28 -3.57 -5.83 14.19
C TYR A 28 -2.48 -4.76 14.06
N LEU A 29 -2.73 -3.52 14.49
CA LEU A 29 -1.74 -2.45 14.42
C LEU A 29 -0.43 -2.76 15.19
N PRO A 30 -0.42 -3.53 16.30
CA PRO A 30 0.82 -3.96 16.94
C PRO A 30 1.78 -4.73 16.02
N LEU A 31 1.29 -5.37 14.94
CA LEU A 31 2.13 -6.05 13.95
C LEU A 31 3.03 -5.08 13.17
N LEU A 32 2.72 -3.78 13.16
CA LEU A 32 3.57 -2.77 12.54
C LEU A 32 4.95 -2.70 13.19
N THR A 33 5.04 -2.91 14.51
CA THR A 33 6.32 -2.99 15.21
C THR A 33 7.16 -4.15 14.70
N GLN A 34 6.54 -5.33 14.52
CA GLN A 34 7.21 -6.51 13.98
C GLN A 34 7.64 -6.27 12.52
N ALA A 35 6.75 -5.73 11.69
CA ALA A 35 7.05 -5.45 10.28
C ALA A 35 8.22 -4.46 10.13
N ALA A 36 8.22 -3.37 10.91
CA ALA A 36 9.30 -2.39 10.89
C ALA A 36 10.62 -2.99 11.38
N ALA A 37 10.60 -3.79 12.46
CA ALA A 37 11.79 -4.46 13.00
C ALA A 37 12.37 -5.49 12.03
N ALA A 38 11.53 -6.12 11.19
CA ALA A 38 11.94 -7.03 10.12
C ALA A 38 12.47 -6.32 8.86
N GLY A 39 12.56 -4.99 8.85
CA GLY A 39 13.09 -4.20 7.74
C GLY A 39 12.08 -3.84 6.66
N HIS A 40 10.79 -4.13 6.87
CA HIS A 40 9.76 -3.65 5.96
C HIS A 40 9.52 -2.15 6.13
N GLN A 41 9.19 -1.46 5.05
CA GLN A 41 8.82 -0.06 5.10
C GLN A 41 7.35 0.10 5.49
N ILE A 42 7.08 1.02 6.43
CA ILE A 42 5.73 1.46 6.77
C ILE A 42 5.47 2.80 6.07
N ALA A 43 4.33 2.91 5.41
CA ALA A 43 3.90 4.08 4.67
C ALA A 43 2.43 4.40 4.98
N LEU A 44 2.01 5.63 4.70
CA LEU A 44 0.67 6.10 5.04
C LEU A 44 -0.33 5.81 3.91
N HIS A 45 -1.54 5.42 4.27
CA HIS A 45 -2.64 5.28 3.32
C HIS A 45 -3.87 6.07 3.77
N SER A 46 -4.56 5.64 4.81
CA SER A 46 -5.74 6.34 5.34
C SER A 46 -6.11 5.81 6.73
N ALA A 47 -6.70 6.64 7.57
CA ALA A 47 -7.30 6.20 8.83
C ALA A 47 -8.67 5.55 8.63
N SER A 48 -9.49 6.08 7.72
CA SER A 48 -10.87 5.65 7.52
C SER A 48 -11.07 4.82 6.24
N HIS A 49 -10.35 5.15 5.19
CA HIS A 49 -10.51 4.68 3.81
C HIS A 49 -11.91 5.00 3.21
N GLU A 50 -12.60 5.99 3.77
CA GLU A 50 -13.92 6.43 3.30
C GLU A 50 -13.78 7.57 2.29
N TYR A 51 -13.94 7.27 1.01
CA TYR A 51 -13.72 8.23 -0.09
C TYR A 51 -14.54 9.52 0.03
N SER A 52 -15.81 9.42 0.48
CA SER A 52 -16.69 10.55 0.68
C SER A 52 -16.17 11.53 1.73
N ASP A 53 -15.44 11.03 2.70
CA ASP A 53 -14.90 11.81 3.80
C ASP A 53 -13.53 12.37 3.47
N ILE A 54 -12.59 11.51 3.06
CA ILE A 54 -11.21 11.92 2.81
C ILE A 54 -11.06 12.85 1.62
N TYR A 55 -11.88 12.66 0.57
CA TYR A 55 -11.82 13.47 -0.65
C TYR A 55 -12.83 14.62 -0.69
N ARG A 56 -13.47 14.93 0.43
CA ARG A 56 -14.36 16.10 0.51
C ARG A 56 -13.60 17.43 0.38
N SER A 57 -12.37 17.50 0.88
CA SER A 57 -11.48 18.65 0.79
C SER A 57 -10.04 18.26 1.13
N SER A 58 -9.06 19.10 0.81
CA SER A 58 -7.68 18.93 1.26
C SER A 58 -7.58 18.86 2.79
N ALA A 59 -8.25 19.74 3.51
CA ALA A 59 -8.27 19.72 4.98
C ALA A 59 -8.81 18.39 5.54
N ALA A 60 -9.84 17.80 4.91
CA ALA A 60 -10.37 16.51 5.32
C ALA A 60 -9.37 15.37 5.09
N TYR A 61 -8.68 15.38 3.95
CA TYR A 61 -7.62 14.41 3.65
C TYR A 61 -6.49 14.45 4.69
N TRP A 62 -5.97 15.65 4.97
CA TRP A 62 -4.88 15.80 5.95
C TRP A 62 -5.30 15.50 7.39
N LYS A 63 -6.56 15.74 7.72
CA LYS A 63 -7.13 15.31 9.02
C LYS A 63 -7.14 13.79 9.15
N ASP A 64 -7.49 13.07 8.08
CA ASP A 64 -7.47 11.60 8.05
C ASP A 64 -6.03 11.06 8.16
N ILE A 65 -5.08 11.65 7.44
CA ILE A 65 -3.65 11.30 7.56
C ILE A 65 -3.11 11.58 8.98
N ALA A 66 -3.47 12.71 9.60
CA ALA A 66 -3.06 13.01 10.97
C ALA A 66 -3.63 11.99 11.96
N LEU A 67 -4.90 11.58 11.79
CA LEU A 67 -5.52 10.54 12.60
C LEU A 67 -4.83 9.18 12.41
N LEU A 68 -4.48 8.83 11.17
CA LEU A 68 -3.69 7.62 10.89
C LEU A 68 -2.38 7.64 11.67
N LYS A 69 -1.60 8.73 11.56
CA LYS A 69 -0.33 8.89 12.27
C LYS A 69 -0.50 8.73 13.78
N GLN A 70 -1.53 9.36 14.36
CA GLN A 70 -1.86 9.22 15.78
C GLN A 70 -2.13 7.76 16.17
N ARG A 71 -2.88 7.01 15.35
CA ARG A 71 -3.24 5.60 15.64
C ARG A 71 -2.05 4.66 15.55
N ILE A 72 -1.11 4.91 14.65
CA ILE A 72 0.07 4.05 14.46
C ILE A 72 1.28 4.46 15.31
N ALA A 73 1.30 5.69 15.88
CA ALA A 73 2.40 6.20 16.70
C ALA A 73 2.84 5.30 17.87
N PRO A 74 1.94 4.54 18.54
CA PRO A 74 2.36 3.59 19.57
C PRO A 74 3.25 2.44 19.07
N TYR A 75 3.27 2.18 17.76
CA TYR A 75 3.89 0.99 17.17
C TYR A 75 5.09 1.30 16.29
N VAL A 76 5.14 2.49 15.70
CA VAL A 76 6.21 2.95 14.79
C VAL A 76 6.47 4.44 14.97
N ASP A 77 7.65 4.91 14.56
CA ASP A 77 7.93 6.36 14.48
C ASP A 77 7.13 6.98 13.32
N ALA A 78 5.86 7.27 13.58
CA ALA A 78 4.93 7.83 12.59
C ALA A 78 5.38 9.20 12.07
N GLU A 79 6.18 9.96 12.86
CA GLU A 79 6.65 11.28 12.46
C GLU A 79 7.80 11.23 11.45
N SER A 80 8.51 10.12 11.35
CA SER A 80 9.56 9.92 10.33
C SER A 80 9.02 9.50 8.97
N ILE A 81 7.77 9.05 8.88
CA ILE A 81 7.19 8.55 7.62
C ILE A 81 6.98 9.70 6.62
N ARG A 82 7.49 9.51 5.39
CA ARG A 82 7.43 10.48 4.29
C ARG A 82 6.78 9.93 3.02
N TYR A 83 6.32 8.68 3.05
CA TYR A 83 5.71 8.00 1.91
C TYR A 83 4.23 7.75 2.16
N LEU A 84 3.43 8.00 1.13
CA LEU A 84 2.00 7.69 1.17
C LEU A 84 1.52 7.10 -0.16
N ARG A 85 0.35 6.49 -0.12
CA ARG A 85 -0.42 6.13 -1.32
C ARG A 85 -1.82 6.73 -1.17
N PHE A 86 -2.27 7.44 -2.19
CA PHE A 86 -3.64 7.93 -2.21
C PHE A 86 -4.64 6.77 -2.33
N PRO A 87 -5.70 6.70 -1.52
CA PRO A 87 -6.79 5.74 -1.74
C PRO A 87 -7.34 5.81 -3.16
N GLY A 88 -7.30 4.67 -3.87
CA GLY A 88 -7.64 4.59 -5.29
C GLY A 88 -6.55 5.07 -6.26
N GLY A 89 -5.38 5.46 -5.75
CA GLY A 89 -4.25 5.98 -6.55
C GLY A 89 -4.35 7.46 -6.88
N SER A 90 -3.26 8.04 -7.35
CA SER A 90 -3.17 9.47 -7.64
C SER A 90 -3.90 9.90 -8.92
N THR A 91 -4.38 8.96 -9.70
CA THR A 91 -5.15 9.18 -10.94
C THR A 91 -6.63 8.83 -10.79
N ASN A 92 -7.09 8.47 -9.57
CA ASN A 92 -8.47 8.08 -9.34
C ASN A 92 -9.47 9.17 -9.75
N THR A 93 -10.64 8.75 -10.21
CA THR A 93 -11.72 9.66 -10.59
C THR A 93 -12.69 9.93 -9.43
N VAL A 94 -12.62 9.15 -8.35
CA VAL A 94 -13.52 9.25 -7.20
C VAL A 94 -13.32 10.56 -6.45
N SER A 95 -12.09 11.04 -6.32
CA SER A 95 -11.77 12.32 -5.70
C SER A 95 -12.48 13.50 -6.38
N ARG A 96 -12.69 13.42 -7.71
CA ARG A 96 -13.41 14.44 -8.46
C ARG A 96 -14.89 14.52 -8.09
N ARG A 97 -15.47 13.37 -7.73
CA ARG A 97 -16.88 13.30 -7.32
C ARG A 97 -17.13 14.05 -6.02
N TYR A 98 -16.20 14.01 -5.08
CA TYR A 98 -16.38 14.59 -3.75
C TYR A 98 -15.73 15.97 -3.58
N GLY A 99 -14.54 16.18 -4.10
CA GLY A 99 -13.76 17.41 -3.93
C GLY A 99 -13.50 18.21 -5.20
N GLY A 100 -14.06 17.76 -6.32
CA GLY A 100 -13.89 18.45 -7.62
C GLY A 100 -12.57 18.13 -8.31
N LYS A 101 -12.43 18.65 -9.54
CA LYS A 101 -11.28 18.36 -10.42
C LYS A 101 -9.93 18.88 -9.88
N GLY A 102 -9.96 19.91 -9.03
CA GLY A 102 -8.77 20.55 -8.49
C GLY A 102 -8.17 19.84 -7.27
N LEU A 103 -8.92 18.96 -6.60
CA LEU A 103 -8.50 18.39 -5.32
C LEU A 103 -7.21 17.56 -5.45
N MET A 104 -7.17 16.59 -6.37
CA MET A 104 -6.00 15.71 -6.48
C MET A 104 -4.72 16.47 -6.91
N PRO A 105 -4.74 17.37 -7.89
CA PRO A 105 -3.60 18.26 -8.15
C PRO A 105 -3.13 19.04 -6.93
N GLN A 106 -4.07 19.60 -6.14
CA GLN A 106 -3.75 20.30 -4.89
C GLN A 106 -3.07 19.38 -3.88
N LEU A 107 -3.62 18.18 -3.63
CA LEU A 107 -3.05 17.22 -2.70
C LEU A 107 -1.64 16.79 -3.11
N LYS A 108 -1.39 16.55 -4.40
CA LYS A 108 -0.04 16.23 -4.91
C LYS A 108 0.95 17.35 -4.58
N THR A 109 0.61 18.59 -4.89
CA THR A 109 1.44 19.75 -4.55
C THR A 109 1.69 19.86 -3.05
N GLU A 110 0.68 19.62 -2.23
CA GLU A 110 0.81 19.69 -0.77
C GLU A 110 1.67 18.56 -0.20
N VAL A 111 1.68 17.37 -0.81
CA VAL A 111 2.59 16.27 -0.48
C VAL A 111 4.03 16.67 -0.77
N GLU A 112 4.31 17.21 -1.97
CA GLU A 112 5.64 17.70 -2.38
C GLU A 112 6.14 18.83 -1.47
N GLN A 113 5.28 19.81 -1.13
CA GLN A 113 5.63 20.91 -0.22
C GLN A 113 6.00 20.44 1.18
N ARG A 114 5.51 19.27 1.62
CA ARG A 114 5.90 18.64 2.89
C ARG A 114 7.19 17.84 2.79
N GLY A 115 7.80 17.76 1.62
CA GLY A 115 8.95 16.89 1.36
C GLY A 115 8.58 15.41 1.42
N TRP A 116 7.33 15.07 1.14
CA TRP A 116 6.83 13.71 1.09
C TRP A 116 6.70 13.23 -0.34
N GLN A 117 6.49 11.92 -0.52
CA GLN A 117 6.29 11.28 -1.81
C GLN A 117 5.03 10.42 -1.78
N TRP A 118 4.31 10.36 -2.92
CA TRP A 118 3.27 9.36 -3.12
C TRP A 118 3.77 8.28 -4.08
N VAL A 119 3.27 7.07 -3.89
CA VAL A 119 3.65 5.92 -4.71
C VAL A 119 2.40 5.25 -5.23
N ASP A 120 2.20 5.27 -6.54
CA ASP A 120 1.19 4.49 -7.23
C ASP A 120 1.74 3.09 -7.57
N TRP A 121 1.15 2.41 -8.52
CA TRP A 121 1.56 1.09 -9.00
C TRP A 121 1.45 1.02 -10.52
N ASN A 122 2.14 0.08 -11.10
CA ASN A 122 2.06 -0.25 -12.53
C ASN A 122 1.79 -1.73 -12.78
N VAL A 123 1.67 -2.54 -11.72
CA VAL A 123 1.23 -3.93 -11.76
C VAL A 123 0.15 -4.11 -10.69
N CYS A 124 -1.03 -4.59 -11.07
CA CYS A 124 -2.15 -4.84 -10.17
C CYS A 124 -2.42 -6.35 -10.08
N ALA A 125 -2.42 -6.88 -8.87
CA ALA A 125 -2.75 -8.29 -8.63
C ALA A 125 -4.25 -8.60 -8.83
N GLU A 126 -5.11 -7.57 -8.85
CA GLU A 126 -6.57 -7.67 -8.90
C GLU A 126 -7.15 -8.56 -7.77
N ASP A 127 -6.46 -8.59 -6.65
CA ASP A 127 -6.77 -9.45 -5.49
C ASP A 127 -7.95 -8.95 -4.63
N ALA A 128 -8.27 -7.66 -4.73
CA ALA A 128 -9.37 -7.02 -4.01
C ALA A 128 -10.62 -6.79 -4.89
N VAL A 129 -10.65 -7.32 -6.12
CA VAL A 129 -11.85 -7.27 -6.96
C VAL A 129 -12.89 -8.28 -6.45
N GLY A 130 -14.17 -7.99 -6.66
CA GLY A 130 -15.24 -8.88 -6.22
C GLY A 130 -15.07 -10.33 -6.71
N GLY A 131 -15.56 -11.32 -5.91
CA GLY A 131 -15.51 -12.74 -6.28
C GLY A 131 -14.35 -13.52 -5.66
N HIS A 132 -13.52 -12.94 -4.83
CA HIS A 132 -12.42 -13.59 -4.11
C HIS A 132 -11.54 -14.45 -5.03
N PRO A 133 -10.67 -13.84 -5.85
CA PRO A 133 -9.85 -14.57 -6.82
C PRO A 133 -8.96 -15.61 -6.12
N SER A 134 -8.74 -16.75 -6.77
CA SER A 134 -7.82 -17.77 -6.24
C SER A 134 -6.37 -17.30 -6.30
N ALA A 135 -5.51 -17.91 -5.49
CA ALA A 135 -4.07 -17.64 -5.49
C ALA A 135 -3.45 -17.78 -6.90
N ASP A 136 -3.84 -18.78 -7.66
CA ASP A 136 -3.39 -18.97 -9.04
C ASP A 136 -3.88 -17.85 -9.99
N THR A 137 -5.10 -17.34 -9.79
CA THR A 137 -5.60 -16.18 -10.56
C THR A 137 -4.79 -14.93 -10.24
N ILE A 138 -4.53 -14.66 -8.96
CA ILE A 138 -3.71 -13.52 -8.50
C ILE A 138 -2.30 -13.61 -9.09
N TYR A 139 -1.66 -14.78 -9.00
CA TYR A 139 -0.35 -15.02 -9.60
C TYR A 139 -0.34 -14.71 -11.09
N ARG A 140 -1.29 -15.27 -11.86
CA ARG A 140 -1.39 -15.02 -13.30
C ARG A 140 -1.65 -13.57 -13.65
N ASN A 141 -2.44 -12.85 -12.86
CA ASN A 141 -2.66 -11.42 -13.05
C ASN A 141 -1.34 -10.64 -12.91
N VAL A 142 -0.56 -10.91 -11.85
CA VAL A 142 0.73 -10.25 -11.64
C VAL A 142 1.69 -10.52 -12.80
N VAL A 143 1.83 -11.77 -13.22
CA VAL A 143 2.72 -12.15 -14.35
C VAL A 143 2.28 -11.45 -15.63
N ARG A 144 0.97 -11.47 -15.93
CA ARG A 144 0.41 -10.82 -17.13
C ARG A 144 0.65 -9.33 -17.14
N GLU A 145 0.35 -8.65 -16.01
CA GLU A 145 0.49 -7.20 -15.87
C GLU A 145 1.97 -6.76 -15.89
N THR A 146 2.87 -7.59 -15.37
CA THR A 146 4.31 -7.33 -15.44
C THR A 146 4.79 -7.30 -16.87
N GLY A 147 4.38 -8.27 -17.72
CA GLY A 147 4.79 -8.30 -19.12
C GLY A 147 6.31 -8.14 -19.30
N GLU A 148 6.71 -7.16 -20.08
CA GLU A 148 8.12 -6.83 -20.34
C GLU A 148 8.67 -5.68 -19.48
N GLN A 149 7.92 -5.24 -18.47
CA GLN A 149 8.34 -4.14 -17.60
C GLN A 149 9.56 -4.53 -16.77
N THR A 150 10.57 -3.67 -16.75
CA THR A 150 11.80 -3.87 -15.97
C THR A 150 11.74 -3.28 -14.57
N HIS A 151 10.75 -2.40 -14.31
CA HIS A 151 10.51 -1.77 -13.02
C HIS A 151 9.03 -1.93 -12.65
N CYS A 152 8.77 -2.63 -11.56
CA CYS A 152 7.42 -2.98 -11.14
C CYS A 152 7.15 -2.50 -9.72
N VAL A 153 6.07 -1.76 -9.55
CA VAL A 153 5.43 -1.53 -8.25
C VAL A 153 4.14 -2.33 -8.24
N VAL A 154 4.16 -3.45 -7.51
CA VAL A 154 3.06 -4.41 -7.49
C VAL A 154 2.08 -4.04 -6.38
N LEU A 155 0.82 -3.77 -6.74
CA LEU A 155 -0.26 -3.55 -5.79
C LEU A 155 -0.88 -4.89 -5.39
N MET A 156 -0.88 -5.15 -4.10
CA MET A 156 -1.61 -6.24 -3.45
C MET A 156 -2.24 -5.72 -2.15
N HIS A 157 -3.25 -6.42 -1.66
CA HIS A 157 -3.94 -6.08 -0.42
C HIS A 157 -3.72 -7.14 0.65
N ASP A 158 -3.53 -6.69 1.87
CA ASP A 158 -3.37 -7.53 3.06
C ASP A 158 -4.53 -7.26 4.03
N SER A 159 -5.64 -7.95 3.80
CA SER A 159 -6.86 -7.81 4.57
C SER A 159 -7.49 -9.17 4.89
N ALA A 160 -8.50 -9.18 5.77
CA ALA A 160 -9.22 -10.39 6.13
C ALA A 160 -9.97 -11.03 4.94
N THR A 161 -10.23 -10.27 3.88
CA THR A 161 -10.94 -10.74 2.68
C THR A 161 -10.01 -11.11 1.53
N THR A 162 -8.70 -10.94 1.68
CA THR A 162 -7.68 -11.20 0.66
C THR A 162 -6.63 -12.23 1.12
N HIS A 163 -7.05 -13.26 1.87
CA HIS A 163 -6.16 -14.32 2.36
C HIS A 163 -5.46 -15.08 1.21
N THR A 164 -6.11 -15.22 0.06
CA THR A 164 -5.53 -15.84 -1.14
C THR A 164 -4.34 -15.06 -1.70
N THR A 165 -4.21 -13.77 -1.37
CA THR A 165 -3.02 -12.97 -1.69
C THR A 165 -1.79 -13.50 -0.95
N ALA A 166 -1.92 -13.81 0.34
CA ALA A 166 -0.83 -14.41 1.11
C ALA A 166 -0.43 -15.80 0.57
N GLU A 167 -1.40 -16.58 0.10
CA GLU A 167 -1.15 -17.88 -0.55
C GLU A 167 -0.41 -17.73 -1.89
N ALA A 168 -0.73 -16.70 -2.67
CA ALA A 168 -0.09 -16.44 -3.97
C ALA A 168 1.34 -15.87 -3.84
N LEU A 169 1.61 -15.16 -2.74
CA LEU A 169 2.81 -14.35 -2.57
C LEU A 169 4.13 -15.12 -2.73
N PRO A 170 4.31 -16.35 -2.20
CA PRO A 170 5.55 -17.12 -2.40
C PRO A 170 5.85 -17.43 -3.87
N ASP A 171 4.83 -17.76 -4.66
CA ASP A 171 5.00 -18.07 -6.07
C ASP A 171 5.27 -16.81 -6.89
N ILE A 172 4.64 -15.69 -6.55
CA ILE A 172 4.91 -14.37 -7.15
C ILE A 172 6.37 -13.96 -6.90
N ILE A 173 6.85 -14.06 -5.66
CA ILE A 173 8.23 -13.71 -5.30
C ILE A 173 9.20 -14.59 -6.07
N ARG A 174 8.97 -15.91 -6.10
CA ARG A 174 9.80 -16.86 -6.84
C ARG A 174 9.86 -16.50 -8.31
N TRP A 175 8.71 -16.22 -8.94
CA TRP A 175 8.67 -15.86 -10.35
C TRP A 175 9.49 -14.60 -10.64
N TYR A 176 9.38 -13.53 -9.84
CA TYR A 176 10.19 -12.33 -10.01
C TYR A 176 11.69 -12.62 -9.85
N ALA A 177 12.07 -13.41 -8.83
CA ALA A 177 13.47 -13.80 -8.61
C ALA A 177 14.02 -14.60 -9.78
N ASP A 178 13.29 -15.58 -10.30
CA ASP A 178 13.67 -16.43 -11.43
C ASP A 178 13.80 -15.62 -12.74
N ASN A 179 13.08 -14.49 -12.84
CA ASN A 179 13.15 -13.56 -13.98
C ASN A 179 14.14 -12.41 -13.77
N GLY A 180 14.99 -12.48 -12.74
CA GLY A 180 16.13 -11.56 -12.52
C GLY A 180 15.75 -10.21 -11.89
N TYR A 181 14.58 -10.08 -11.29
CA TYR A 181 14.20 -8.88 -10.56
C TYR A 181 14.86 -8.83 -9.18
N THR A 182 15.20 -7.62 -8.76
CA THR A 182 15.66 -7.31 -7.40
C THR A 182 14.53 -6.67 -6.61
N PHE A 183 14.34 -7.09 -5.36
CA PHE A 183 13.27 -6.58 -4.50
C PHE A 183 13.77 -5.39 -3.69
N LEU A 184 13.01 -4.29 -3.74
CA LEU A 184 13.28 -3.06 -3.00
C LEU A 184 12.00 -2.58 -2.29
N THR A 185 12.16 -1.88 -1.18
CA THR A 185 11.07 -1.07 -0.63
C THR A 185 10.91 0.21 -1.45
N CYS A 186 9.76 0.88 -1.33
CA CYS A 186 9.54 2.15 -2.04
C CYS A 186 10.58 3.22 -1.68
N LEU A 187 11.10 3.23 -0.45
CA LEU A 187 12.18 4.12 -0.03
C LEU A 187 13.45 3.94 -0.86
N LEU A 188 13.86 2.70 -1.08
CA LEU A 188 15.08 2.40 -1.85
C LEU A 188 14.86 2.54 -3.36
N TYR A 189 13.63 2.38 -3.83
CA TYR A 189 13.29 2.53 -5.24
C TYR A 189 13.29 3.99 -5.70
N THR A 190 12.96 4.93 -4.79
CA THR A 190 12.81 6.37 -5.10
C THR A 190 14.00 7.22 -4.66
N SER A 191 15.03 6.62 -4.06
CA SER A 191 16.24 7.31 -3.56
C SER A 191 17.38 7.35 -4.65
#